data_0008b6d3025df499e5b2fb62cb6476d3
#
_entry.id   0008b6d3025df499e5b2fb62cb6476d3
#
_cell.length_a   1.000
_cell.length_b   1.000
_cell.length_c   1.000
_cell.angle_alpha   90.00
_cell.angle_beta   90.00
_cell.angle_gamma   90.00
#
_symmetry.space_group_name_H-M   'P 1'
#
loop_
_entity.id
_entity.type
_entity.pdbx_description
1 polymer ?
#
loop_
_entity_poly.entity_id
_entity_poly.type
_entity_poly.pdbx_seq_one_letter_code
_entity_poly.pdbx_strand_id
1 'polypeptide(L)'
;VALIVATALAAPSLSRPVVGALGAVITRPFGAIGRLARTNSVRNPRRTAATAFALMLGLMLVTVIGVLGSTAKASVDSLVDTGVEADYILSGPQSIGVPTGATTAAQQVAGVDRTAVLHPVFVTIAGQEEYGAAIDGSPEGLLELSMVQGTADLDSDGFSVSETEAAARGWTVGTEVTFDTVDGASVPVTVTGVFTDNPLIGNWIVSGDIYQEVTPSITRSDILVLVKATPGTDLDTLRTDLEAATKPFVVVQVQDVEEFKGSQGQQIDTLLAVLYGLLALAVVIAVLGIVNTLALSVVERRREIGMLRAIGMQRPQVRRIIYLESLLIALFGAIVGVVLGIAFGWGFVQTLRDEGLGTMTVPWGQVVSMLLGSAVVGVLAALWPAVRAARTKPLEAIADL
;
A
#
# COMPACT_ATOMS: atom_id res chain seq x y z
N VAL A 1 1.67 -12.71 15.33
CA VAL A 1 1.25 -14.08 15.74
C VAL A 1 0.02 -14.02 16.64
N ALA A 2 0.04 -13.29 17.77
CA ALA A 2 -1.09 -13.21 18.72
C ALA A 2 -2.42 -12.86 18.05
N LEU A 3 -2.40 -11.99 17.09
CA LEU A 3 -3.55 -11.48 16.34
C LEU A 3 -4.17 -12.54 15.41
N ILE A 4 -3.34 -13.34 14.74
CA ILE A 4 -3.80 -14.47 13.92
C ILE A 4 -4.49 -15.52 14.82
N VAL A 5 -3.90 -15.79 15.99
CA VAL A 5 -4.49 -16.71 16.97
C VAL A 5 -5.81 -16.17 17.50
N ALA A 6 -5.88 -14.88 17.87
CA ALA A 6 -7.12 -14.24 18.32
C ALA A 6 -8.22 -14.31 17.23
N THR A 7 -7.86 -14.07 15.98
CA THR A 7 -8.80 -14.16 14.85
C THR A 7 -9.30 -15.59 14.65
N ALA A 8 -8.42 -16.59 14.74
CA ALA A 8 -8.79 -18.00 14.64
C ALA A 8 -9.77 -18.42 15.76
N LEU A 9 -9.55 -17.95 16.98
CA LEU A 9 -10.41 -18.21 18.13
C LEU A 9 -11.76 -17.47 18.05
N ALA A 10 -11.77 -16.24 17.48
CA ALA A 10 -12.98 -15.44 17.32
C ALA A 10 -13.83 -15.86 16.10
N ALA A 11 -13.22 -16.45 15.06
CA ALA A 11 -13.91 -16.79 13.81
C ALA A 11 -15.17 -17.66 13.99
N PRO A 12 -15.21 -18.70 14.87
CA PRO A 12 -16.42 -19.48 15.09
C PRO A 12 -17.58 -18.68 15.69
N SER A 13 -17.32 -17.71 16.57
CA SER A 13 -18.35 -16.85 17.16
C SER A 13 -18.92 -15.88 16.15
N LEU A 14 -18.07 -15.33 15.27
CA LEU A 14 -18.46 -14.43 14.18
C LEU A 14 -19.19 -15.15 13.05
N SER A 15 -18.97 -16.46 12.86
CA SER A 15 -19.57 -17.20 11.75
C SER A 15 -21.09 -17.27 11.83
N ARG A 16 -21.66 -17.42 13.02
CA ARG A 16 -23.13 -17.50 13.19
C ARG A 16 -23.86 -16.23 12.76
N PRO A 17 -23.55 -15.03 13.30
CA PRO A 17 -24.24 -13.81 12.91
C PRO A 17 -23.98 -13.42 11.46
N VAL A 18 -22.72 -13.50 10.99
CA VAL A 18 -22.36 -13.06 9.64
C VAL A 18 -22.96 -14.00 8.59
N VAL A 19 -22.76 -15.31 8.69
CA VAL A 19 -23.35 -16.28 7.75
C VAL A 19 -24.88 -16.29 7.85
N GLY A 20 -25.44 -16.07 9.04
CA GLY A 20 -26.87 -15.91 9.25
C GLY A 20 -27.46 -14.72 8.50
N ALA A 21 -26.80 -13.56 8.57
CA ALA A 21 -27.19 -12.33 7.86
C ALA A 21 -27.02 -12.46 6.34
N LEU A 22 -25.84 -12.91 5.88
CA LEU A 22 -25.56 -13.16 4.47
C LEU A 22 -26.56 -14.17 3.88
N GLY A 23 -26.77 -15.28 4.57
CA GLY A 23 -27.72 -16.29 4.16
C GLY A 23 -29.16 -15.77 4.09
N ALA A 24 -29.56 -14.83 4.96
CA ALA A 24 -30.89 -14.22 4.90
C ALA A 24 -31.11 -13.41 3.62
N VAL A 25 -30.06 -12.77 3.11
CA VAL A 25 -30.11 -11.93 1.89
C VAL A 25 -29.92 -12.78 0.62
N ILE A 26 -28.82 -13.51 0.55
CA ILE A 26 -28.38 -14.21 -0.68
C ILE A 26 -29.27 -15.40 -1.00
N THR A 27 -29.80 -16.08 0.01
CA THR A 27 -30.59 -17.30 -0.21
C THR A 27 -32.09 -17.04 -0.42
N ARG A 28 -32.59 -15.82 -0.22
CA ARG A 28 -34.00 -15.46 -0.43
C ARG A 28 -34.56 -15.86 -1.78
N PRO A 29 -33.89 -15.62 -2.91
CA PRO A 29 -34.40 -15.97 -4.25
C PRO A 29 -34.55 -17.48 -4.47
N PHE A 30 -33.92 -18.32 -3.65
CA PHE A 30 -33.86 -19.76 -3.82
C PHE A 30 -34.86 -20.52 -2.93
N GLY A 31 -35.73 -19.84 -2.21
CA GLY A 31 -36.80 -20.41 -1.41
C GLY A 31 -36.36 -21.48 -0.40
N ALA A 32 -36.94 -22.69 -0.44
CA ALA A 32 -36.61 -23.79 0.47
C ALA A 32 -35.14 -24.25 0.34
N ILE A 33 -34.60 -24.27 -0.88
CA ILE A 33 -33.20 -24.64 -1.15
C ILE A 33 -32.24 -23.67 -0.46
N GLY A 34 -32.53 -22.36 -0.55
CA GLY A 34 -31.75 -21.33 0.11
C GLY A 34 -31.80 -21.44 1.64
N ARG A 35 -32.97 -21.69 2.21
CA ARG A 35 -33.11 -21.91 3.66
C ARG A 35 -32.30 -23.12 4.15
N LEU A 36 -32.32 -24.22 3.40
CA LEU A 36 -31.50 -25.40 3.71
C LEU A 36 -29.99 -25.07 3.69
N ALA A 37 -29.50 -24.39 2.64
CA ALA A 37 -28.10 -23.98 2.53
C ALA A 37 -27.68 -23.09 3.71
N ARG A 38 -28.49 -22.09 4.06
CA ARG A 38 -28.25 -21.21 5.23
C ARG A 38 -28.20 -22.01 6.54
N THR A 39 -29.21 -22.87 6.78
CA THR A 39 -29.30 -23.69 8.02
C THR A 39 -28.07 -24.58 8.16
N ASN A 40 -27.63 -25.20 7.06
CA ASN A 40 -26.44 -26.06 7.04
C ASN A 40 -25.18 -25.30 7.41
N SER A 41 -25.00 -24.12 6.82
CA SER A 41 -23.80 -23.28 7.07
C SER A 41 -23.73 -22.73 8.50
N VAL A 42 -24.88 -22.44 9.13
CA VAL A 42 -24.96 -21.92 10.50
C VAL A 42 -24.89 -23.02 11.56
N ARG A 43 -25.29 -24.26 11.22
CA ARG A 43 -25.39 -25.39 12.17
C ARG A 43 -24.05 -25.80 12.77
N ASN A 44 -22.94 -25.69 11.98
CA ASN A 44 -21.62 -26.10 12.41
C ASN A 44 -20.61 -24.94 12.31
N PRO A 45 -20.66 -23.95 13.24
CA PRO A 45 -19.87 -22.70 13.13
C PRO A 45 -18.35 -22.93 13.16
N ARG A 46 -17.87 -23.91 13.94
CA ARG A 46 -16.43 -24.26 13.99
C ARG A 46 -15.91 -24.75 12.65
N ARG A 47 -16.68 -25.57 11.97
CA ARG A 47 -16.32 -26.10 10.66
C ARG A 47 -16.37 -25.00 9.58
N THR A 48 -17.42 -24.20 9.56
CA THR A 48 -17.56 -23.05 8.66
C THR A 48 -16.37 -22.09 8.83
N ALA A 49 -16.02 -21.77 10.08
CA ALA A 49 -14.89 -20.91 10.39
C ALA A 49 -13.55 -21.54 9.95
N ALA A 50 -13.30 -22.81 10.26
CA ALA A 50 -12.07 -23.50 9.87
C ALA A 50 -11.91 -23.58 8.35
N THR A 51 -13.01 -23.80 7.61
CA THR A 51 -12.99 -23.84 6.15
C THR A 51 -12.71 -22.46 5.54
N ALA A 52 -13.28 -21.39 6.11
CA ALA A 52 -13.11 -20.03 5.65
C ALA A 52 -11.77 -19.40 6.08
N PHE A 53 -11.11 -19.97 7.10
CA PHE A 53 -9.98 -19.35 7.78
C PHE A 53 -8.80 -19.04 6.85
N ALA A 54 -8.41 -19.99 6.01
CA ALA A 54 -7.30 -19.77 5.07
C ALA A 54 -7.62 -18.66 4.05
N LEU A 55 -8.86 -18.61 3.54
CA LEU A 55 -9.30 -17.56 2.65
C LEU A 55 -9.37 -16.20 3.37
N MET A 56 -9.86 -16.21 4.62
CA MET A 56 -9.92 -15.03 5.48
C MET A 56 -8.53 -14.42 5.72
N LEU A 57 -7.54 -15.26 6.06
CA LEU A 57 -6.15 -14.80 6.25
C LEU A 57 -5.54 -14.26 4.95
N GLY A 58 -5.74 -14.96 3.83
CA GLY A 58 -5.24 -14.50 2.54
C GLY A 58 -5.79 -13.13 2.16
N LEU A 59 -7.12 -12.96 2.26
CA LEU A 59 -7.77 -11.69 1.93
C LEU A 59 -7.48 -10.59 2.96
N MET A 60 -7.28 -10.92 4.23
CA MET A 60 -6.84 -9.98 5.24
C MET A 60 -5.46 -9.40 4.88
N LEU A 61 -4.49 -10.25 4.53
CA LEU A 61 -3.15 -9.80 4.13
C LEU A 61 -3.18 -8.96 2.85
N VAL A 62 -3.93 -9.40 1.83
CA VAL A 62 -4.11 -8.62 0.58
C VAL A 62 -4.71 -7.25 0.87
N THR A 63 -5.67 -7.17 1.80
CA THR A 63 -6.31 -5.90 2.18
C THR A 63 -5.35 -5.00 2.96
N VAL A 64 -4.57 -5.54 3.91
CA VAL A 64 -3.55 -4.76 4.63
C VAL A 64 -2.55 -4.15 3.65
N ILE A 65 -2.00 -4.97 2.76
CA ILE A 65 -1.03 -4.52 1.74
C ILE A 65 -1.67 -3.50 0.78
N GLY A 66 -2.93 -3.72 0.38
CA GLY A 66 -3.67 -2.78 -0.46
C GLY A 66 -3.90 -1.43 0.22
N VAL A 67 -4.25 -1.42 1.50
CA VAL A 67 -4.39 -0.18 2.29
C VAL A 67 -3.05 0.54 2.42
N LEU A 68 -1.96 -0.18 2.72
CA LEU A 68 -0.63 0.42 2.80
C LEU A 68 -0.19 1.01 1.47
N GLY A 69 -0.35 0.26 0.37
CA GLY A 69 0.03 0.72 -0.96
C GLY A 69 -0.79 1.92 -1.43
N SER A 70 -2.12 1.91 -1.21
CA SER A 70 -2.97 3.05 -1.58
C SER A 70 -2.71 4.27 -0.70
N THR A 71 -2.38 4.07 0.59
CA THR A 71 -1.99 5.15 1.49
C THR A 71 -0.64 5.75 1.07
N ALA A 72 0.34 4.90 0.76
CA ALA A 72 1.65 5.37 0.28
C ALA A 72 1.53 6.18 -1.02
N LYS A 73 0.71 5.73 -1.99
CA LYS A 73 0.44 6.50 -3.21
C LYS A 73 -0.22 7.84 -2.90
N ALA A 74 -1.29 7.84 -2.09
CA ALA A 74 -1.97 9.08 -1.72
C ALA A 74 -1.05 10.03 -0.94
N SER A 75 -0.10 9.50 -0.16
CA SER A 75 0.93 10.32 0.50
C SER A 75 1.86 10.98 -0.53
N VAL A 76 2.37 10.21 -1.50
CA VAL A 76 3.22 10.74 -2.58
C VAL A 76 2.46 11.82 -3.37
N ASP A 77 1.22 11.55 -3.78
CA ASP A 77 0.40 12.52 -4.50
C ASP A 77 0.23 13.82 -3.70
N SER A 78 -0.12 13.69 -2.41
CA SER A 78 -0.29 14.84 -1.52
C SER A 78 1.00 15.63 -1.31
N LEU A 79 2.14 14.93 -1.18
CA LEU A 79 3.45 15.56 -1.00
C LEU A 79 3.85 16.39 -2.20
N VAL A 80 3.67 15.83 -3.38
CA VAL A 80 4.02 16.51 -4.63
C VAL A 80 3.06 17.67 -4.91
N ASP A 81 1.74 17.48 -4.66
CA ASP A 81 0.73 18.52 -4.87
C ASP A 81 0.90 19.74 -3.97
N THR A 82 1.36 19.54 -2.73
CA THR A 82 1.53 20.64 -1.76
C THR A 82 2.92 21.19 -1.68
N GLY A 83 3.93 20.44 -2.15
CA GLY A 83 5.32 20.79 -1.93
C GLY A 83 6.10 21.17 -3.18
N VAL A 84 5.60 20.88 -4.39
CA VAL A 84 6.34 21.11 -5.64
C VAL A 84 5.60 22.08 -6.54
N GLU A 85 6.25 23.22 -6.85
CA GLU A 85 5.77 24.24 -7.80
C GLU A 85 6.58 24.26 -9.10
N ALA A 86 7.49 23.31 -9.28
CA ALA A 86 8.34 23.18 -10.46
C ALA A 86 7.50 22.86 -11.71
N ASP A 87 7.98 23.29 -12.88
CA ASP A 87 7.36 22.94 -14.16
C ASP A 87 7.87 21.58 -14.66
N TYR A 88 9.15 21.25 -14.40
CA TYR A 88 9.75 19.96 -14.68
C TYR A 88 10.57 19.43 -13.53
N ILE A 89 10.65 18.11 -13.45
CA ILE A 89 11.42 17.34 -12.47
C ILE A 89 12.34 16.40 -13.23
N LEU A 90 13.66 16.53 -13.01
CA LEU A 90 14.62 15.53 -13.45
C LEU A 90 14.80 14.51 -12.33
N SER A 91 14.61 13.25 -12.63
CA SER A 91 14.79 12.14 -11.71
C SER A 91 15.60 11.02 -12.32
N GLY A 92 16.22 10.22 -11.49
CA GLY A 92 16.94 9.02 -11.87
C GLY A 92 16.51 7.81 -11.02
N PRO A 93 17.04 6.60 -11.29
CA PRO A 93 16.83 5.45 -10.41
C PRO A 93 17.29 5.77 -8.98
N GLN A 94 16.51 5.34 -7.96
CA GLN A 94 16.81 5.63 -6.54
C GLN A 94 18.24 5.26 -6.09
N SER A 95 18.85 4.27 -6.74
CA SER A 95 20.22 3.82 -6.41
C SER A 95 21.33 4.68 -7.01
N ILE A 96 21.02 5.55 -7.98
CA ILE A 96 22.02 6.34 -8.74
C ILE A 96 21.71 7.84 -8.60
N GLY A 97 20.41 8.21 -8.54
CA GLY A 97 19.97 9.60 -8.61
C GLY A 97 20.18 10.22 -9.99
N VAL A 98 20.28 11.54 -10.01
CA VAL A 98 20.58 12.33 -11.20
C VAL A 98 22.09 12.62 -11.22
N PRO A 99 22.82 12.22 -12.27
CA PRO A 99 24.25 12.57 -12.38
C PRO A 99 24.44 14.10 -12.44
N THR A 100 25.39 14.64 -11.71
CA THR A 100 25.68 16.08 -11.62
C THR A 100 25.92 16.74 -13.01
N GLY A 101 26.45 15.96 -13.98
CA GLY A 101 26.58 16.41 -15.36
C GLY A 101 25.24 16.68 -16.04
N ALA A 102 24.19 15.91 -15.70
CA ALA A 102 22.84 16.15 -16.23
C ALA A 102 22.22 17.40 -15.60
N THR A 103 22.42 17.60 -14.30
CA THR A 103 22.02 18.83 -13.60
C THR A 103 22.63 20.06 -14.24
N THR A 104 23.96 20.04 -14.45
CA THR A 104 24.69 21.16 -15.12
C THR A 104 24.18 21.38 -16.54
N ALA A 105 23.89 20.31 -17.30
CA ALA A 105 23.37 20.44 -18.65
C ALA A 105 21.97 21.06 -18.68
N ALA A 106 21.10 20.65 -17.75
CA ALA A 106 19.75 21.18 -17.62
C ALA A 106 19.74 22.68 -17.25
N GLN A 107 20.64 23.11 -16.36
CA GLN A 107 20.79 24.51 -15.95
C GLN A 107 21.19 25.43 -17.10
N GLN A 108 21.82 24.90 -18.14
CA GLN A 108 22.26 25.67 -19.31
C GLN A 108 21.22 25.73 -20.43
N VAL A 109 20.08 25.07 -20.29
CA VAL A 109 19.03 25.07 -21.30
C VAL A 109 18.34 26.43 -21.36
N ALA A 110 18.20 26.96 -22.58
CA ALA A 110 17.48 28.22 -22.79
C ALA A 110 16.01 28.07 -22.39
N GLY A 111 15.49 29.03 -21.62
CA GLY A 111 14.13 28.97 -21.10
C GLY A 111 14.04 28.44 -19.68
N VAL A 112 15.11 27.95 -19.08
CA VAL A 112 15.18 27.67 -17.64
C VAL A 112 15.40 28.99 -16.91
N ASP A 113 14.54 29.31 -15.95
CA ASP A 113 14.68 30.50 -15.07
C ASP A 113 15.56 30.17 -13.87
N ARG A 114 15.20 29.10 -13.17
CA ARG A 114 15.92 28.64 -11.97
C ARG A 114 15.79 27.12 -11.78
N THR A 115 16.71 26.59 -10.99
CA THR A 115 16.72 25.19 -10.59
C THR A 115 16.96 25.08 -9.09
N ALA A 116 16.39 24.04 -8.48
CA ALA A 116 16.74 23.59 -7.13
C ALA A 116 17.12 22.12 -7.19
N VAL A 117 18.27 21.80 -6.63
CA VAL A 117 18.79 20.43 -6.59
C VAL A 117 18.65 19.89 -5.17
N LEU A 118 17.97 18.78 -5.01
CA LEU A 118 17.83 18.10 -3.73
C LEU A 118 18.89 17.02 -3.60
N HIS A 119 19.62 17.05 -2.48
CA HIS A 119 20.64 16.08 -2.13
C HIS A 119 20.28 15.35 -0.84
N PRO A 120 20.61 14.06 -0.70
CA PRO A 120 20.46 13.34 0.56
C PRO A 120 21.61 13.69 1.50
N VAL A 121 21.33 13.95 2.74
CA VAL A 121 22.35 14.21 3.76
C VAL A 121 22.23 13.18 4.88
N PHE A 122 23.34 12.53 5.18
CA PHE A 122 23.45 11.57 6.28
C PHE A 122 24.51 12.06 7.27
N VAL A 123 24.11 12.34 8.48
CA VAL A 123 24.97 12.81 9.56
C VAL A 123 24.61 12.14 10.86
N THR A 124 25.48 12.25 11.84
CA THR A 124 25.19 11.85 13.23
C THR A 124 24.96 13.11 14.06
N ILE A 125 23.82 13.18 14.75
CA ILE A 125 23.50 14.29 15.65
C ILE A 125 23.30 13.71 17.05
N ALA A 126 24.08 14.19 18.00
CA ALA A 126 24.06 13.68 19.39
C ALA A 126 24.19 12.15 19.52
N GLY A 127 24.98 11.52 18.62
CA GLY A 127 25.21 10.07 18.61
C GLY A 127 24.12 9.23 17.92
N GLN A 128 23.15 9.85 17.27
CA GLN A 128 22.11 9.18 16.47
C GLN A 128 22.32 9.47 14.98
N GLU A 129 22.23 8.45 14.15
CA GLU A 129 22.24 8.61 12.70
C GLU A 129 20.95 9.29 12.24
N GLU A 130 21.11 10.40 11.51
CA GLU A 130 20.00 11.23 11.04
C GLU A 130 20.06 11.39 9.54
N TYR A 131 18.85 11.47 8.94
CA TYR A 131 18.67 11.70 7.54
C TYR A 131 17.92 13.02 7.32
N GLY A 132 18.44 13.86 6.41
CA GLY A 132 17.80 15.09 5.98
C GLY A 132 18.11 15.40 4.53
N ALA A 133 17.76 16.61 4.09
CA ALA A 133 18.00 17.06 2.73
C ALA A 133 18.93 18.28 2.71
N ALA A 134 19.65 18.42 1.61
CA ALA A 134 20.25 19.71 1.24
C ALA A 134 19.61 20.21 -0.04
N ILE A 135 19.51 21.53 -0.16
CA ILE A 135 19.06 22.20 -1.36
C ILE A 135 20.20 23.09 -1.88
N ASP A 136 20.56 22.86 -3.15
CA ASP A 136 21.46 23.74 -3.90
C ASP A 136 20.61 24.53 -4.91
N GLY A 137 20.78 25.84 -4.92
CA GLY A 137 19.97 26.77 -5.69
C GLY A 137 18.82 27.39 -4.88
N SER A 138 17.93 28.13 -5.54
CA SER A 138 16.81 28.81 -4.88
C SER A 138 15.58 27.91 -4.81
N PRO A 139 15.06 27.59 -3.63
CA PRO A 139 13.80 26.85 -3.50
C PRO A 139 12.57 27.66 -3.86
N GLU A 140 12.68 29.00 -3.93
CA GLU A 140 11.56 29.91 -4.16
C GLU A 140 10.86 29.66 -5.51
N GLY A 141 9.55 29.38 -5.47
CA GLY A 141 8.75 29.04 -6.66
C GLY A 141 9.04 27.66 -7.26
N LEU A 142 9.82 26.82 -6.57
CA LEU A 142 10.11 25.41 -6.92
C LEU A 142 9.65 24.46 -5.83
N LEU A 143 9.83 24.87 -4.57
CA LEU A 143 9.40 24.12 -3.37
C LEU A 143 8.66 25.06 -2.44
N GLU A 144 7.50 24.64 -1.98
CA GLU A 144 6.78 25.39 -0.94
C GLU A 144 7.36 25.08 0.43
N LEU A 145 8.06 26.06 0.99
CA LEU A 145 8.60 26.06 2.35
C LEU A 145 7.81 27.04 3.19
N SER A 146 6.75 26.55 3.83
CA SER A 146 5.95 27.36 4.76
C SER A 146 6.69 27.54 6.09
N MET A 147 7.32 28.71 6.28
CA MET A 147 8.07 29.01 7.50
C MET A 147 7.15 29.37 8.66
N VAL A 148 7.36 28.71 9.83
CA VAL A 148 6.68 29.01 11.10
C VAL A 148 7.46 30.05 11.89
N GLN A 149 8.79 29.96 11.89
CA GLN A 149 9.71 30.88 12.56
C GLN A 149 10.99 31.03 11.75
N GLY A 150 11.62 32.20 11.82
CA GLY A 150 12.87 32.48 11.12
C GLY A 150 12.69 32.61 9.62
N THR A 151 13.74 32.26 8.88
CA THR A 151 13.80 32.34 7.42
C THR A 151 14.27 31.00 6.85
N ALA A 152 13.86 30.72 5.60
CA ALA A 152 14.41 29.61 4.81
C ALA A 152 15.78 30.00 4.19
N ASP A 153 16.48 30.96 4.80
CA ASP A 153 17.78 31.40 4.35
C ASP A 153 18.79 30.28 4.62
N LEU A 154 19.16 29.59 3.56
CA LEU A 154 20.10 28.47 3.57
C LEU A 154 21.48 28.97 3.15
N ASP A 155 21.87 30.16 3.65
CA ASP A 155 23.24 30.66 3.49
C ASP A 155 24.22 29.77 4.26
N SER A 156 25.49 29.97 4.03
CA SER A 156 26.64 29.09 4.26
C SER A 156 26.63 28.17 5.50
N ASP A 157 25.94 28.54 6.57
CA ASP A 157 25.82 27.78 7.83
C ASP A 157 24.34 27.55 8.27
N GLY A 158 23.38 27.90 7.38
CA GLY A 158 21.97 27.84 7.65
C GLY A 158 21.41 26.41 7.68
N PHE A 159 20.69 26.12 8.77
CA PHE A 159 20.01 24.87 9.02
C PHE A 159 18.58 25.17 9.43
N SER A 160 17.63 24.66 8.67
CA SER A 160 16.22 24.79 8.99
C SER A 160 15.62 23.42 9.35
N VAL A 161 14.73 23.41 10.34
CA VAL A 161 14.16 22.17 10.91
C VAL A 161 12.64 22.17 10.80
N SER A 162 12.04 21.00 10.74
CA SER A 162 10.59 20.86 10.80
C SER A 162 10.04 21.21 12.17
N GLU A 163 8.77 21.61 12.25
CA GLU A 163 8.09 21.96 13.51
C GLU A 163 8.09 20.77 14.49
N THR A 164 7.85 19.57 13.99
CA THR A 164 7.86 18.33 14.80
C THR A 164 9.25 18.04 15.35
N GLU A 165 10.29 18.14 14.54
CA GLU A 165 11.67 17.88 14.98
C GLU A 165 12.18 18.97 15.94
N ALA A 166 11.87 20.24 15.66
CA ALA A 166 12.17 21.36 16.55
C ALA A 166 11.56 21.15 17.95
N ALA A 167 10.28 20.75 18.00
CA ALA A 167 9.59 20.49 19.25
C ALA A 167 10.16 19.26 20.00
N ALA A 168 10.48 18.19 19.30
CA ALA A 168 11.02 16.96 19.89
C ALA A 168 12.39 17.16 20.54
N ARG A 169 13.24 17.99 19.91
CA ARG A 169 14.61 18.25 20.40
C ARG A 169 14.74 19.53 21.24
N GLY A 170 13.69 20.34 21.29
CA GLY A 170 13.73 21.63 21.96
C GLY A 170 14.58 22.67 21.23
N TRP A 171 14.72 22.55 19.90
CA TRP A 171 15.46 23.48 19.08
C TRP A 171 14.64 24.71 18.74
N THR A 172 15.30 25.85 18.76
CA THR A 172 14.73 27.15 18.40
C THR A 172 15.68 27.88 17.48
N VAL A 173 15.19 28.88 16.77
CA VAL A 173 16.06 29.76 15.96
C VAL A 173 17.20 30.30 16.81
N GLY A 174 18.44 30.15 16.31
CA GLY A 174 19.67 30.47 17.00
C GLY A 174 20.29 29.32 17.82
N THR A 175 19.66 28.14 17.85
CA THR A 175 20.26 26.95 18.48
C THR A 175 21.42 26.44 17.64
N GLU A 176 22.57 26.22 18.25
CA GLU A 176 23.75 25.64 17.62
C GLU A 176 23.69 24.11 17.72
N VAL A 177 23.83 23.40 16.60
CA VAL A 177 23.79 21.94 16.49
C VAL A 177 25.09 21.48 15.82
N THR A 178 25.64 20.36 16.24
CA THR A 178 26.85 19.80 15.64
C THR A 178 26.49 18.56 14.81
N PHE A 179 26.89 18.58 13.54
CA PHE A 179 26.81 17.45 12.63
C PHE A 179 28.12 16.69 12.65
N ASP A 180 28.09 15.45 13.12
CA ASP A 180 29.24 14.57 13.02
C ASP A 180 29.15 13.80 11.70
N THR A 181 30.20 13.93 10.89
CA THR A 181 30.27 13.31 9.55
C THR A 181 30.78 11.87 9.64
N VAL A 182 30.55 11.10 8.57
CA VAL A 182 31.03 9.72 8.45
C VAL A 182 32.57 9.64 8.54
N ASP A 183 33.28 10.70 8.13
CA ASP A 183 34.74 10.81 8.17
C ASP A 183 35.28 11.26 9.55
N GLY A 184 34.36 11.49 10.51
CA GLY A 184 34.71 11.88 11.89
C GLY A 184 34.98 13.38 12.08
N ALA A 185 34.65 14.23 11.10
CA ALA A 185 34.65 15.67 11.29
C ALA A 185 33.36 16.12 11.98
N SER A 186 33.42 17.24 12.70
CA SER A 186 32.24 17.84 13.33
C SER A 186 32.04 19.24 12.76
N VAL A 187 30.87 19.46 12.17
CA VAL A 187 30.50 20.72 11.53
C VAL A 187 29.42 21.40 12.37
N PRO A 188 29.65 22.58 12.93
CA PRO A 188 28.64 23.33 13.64
C PRO A 188 27.68 23.98 12.64
N VAL A 189 26.37 23.87 12.89
CA VAL A 189 25.32 24.49 12.13
C VAL A 189 24.36 25.21 13.06
N THR A 190 23.75 26.29 12.60
CA THR A 190 22.83 27.09 13.42
C THR A 190 21.40 26.98 12.86
N VAL A 191 20.43 26.75 13.72
CA VAL A 191 19.02 26.76 13.34
C VAL A 191 18.63 28.17 12.92
N THR A 192 18.38 28.36 11.62
CA THR A 192 17.95 29.66 11.03
C THR A 192 16.46 29.77 10.85
N GLY A 193 15.77 28.63 10.78
CA GLY A 193 14.34 28.57 10.59
C GLY A 193 13.66 27.33 11.06
N VAL A 194 12.38 27.43 11.30
CA VAL A 194 11.47 26.31 11.57
C VAL A 194 10.37 26.33 10.50
N PHE A 195 10.23 25.25 9.76
CA PHE A 195 9.22 25.10 8.71
C PHE A 195 8.13 24.11 9.11
N THR A 196 6.93 24.25 8.54
CA THR A 196 5.86 23.26 8.66
C THR A 196 6.30 21.93 8.07
N ASP A 197 6.01 20.83 8.76
CA ASP A 197 6.43 19.50 8.32
C ASP A 197 6.16 19.26 6.84
N ASN A 198 7.22 18.99 6.10
CA ASN A 198 7.18 18.67 4.68
C ASN A 198 7.92 17.35 4.42
N PRO A 199 7.20 16.26 4.20
CA PRO A 199 7.79 14.95 4.04
C PRO A 199 8.67 14.75 2.79
N LEU A 200 8.62 15.66 1.79
CA LEU A 200 9.57 15.67 0.66
C LEU A 200 10.99 16.06 1.10
N ILE A 201 11.06 16.94 2.09
CA ILE A 201 12.31 17.51 2.58
C ILE A 201 12.81 16.70 3.78
N GLY A 202 11.89 16.08 4.52
CA GLY A 202 12.18 15.37 5.77
C GLY A 202 12.21 16.30 6.97
N ASN A 203 12.94 15.87 8.01
CA ASN A 203 12.94 16.55 9.30
C ASN A 203 13.74 17.85 9.32
N TRP A 204 14.68 18.02 8.40
CA TRP A 204 15.53 19.19 8.35
C TRP A 204 16.20 19.37 6.98
N ILE A 205 16.67 20.58 6.73
CA ILE A 205 17.26 21.01 5.47
C ILE A 205 18.47 21.91 5.72
N VAL A 206 19.50 21.73 4.90
CA VAL A 206 20.70 22.56 4.90
C VAL A 206 21.00 23.11 3.50
N SER A 207 21.93 24.06 3.44
CA SER A 207 22.46 24.59 2.17
C SER A 207 23.29 23.56 1.40
N GLY A 208 23.49 23.81 0.11
CA GLY A 208 24.43 23.06 -0.71
C GLY A 208 25.88 23.17 -0.22
N ASP A 209 26.26 24.28 0.43
CA ASP A 209 27.58 24.48 1.00
C ASP A 209 27.82 23.53 2.18
N ILE A 210 26.88 23.45 3.13
CA ILE A 210 26.95 22.49 4.23
C ILE A 210 26.97 21.05 3.68
N TYR A 211 26.15 20.73 2.67
CA TYR A 211 26.19 19.43 2.01
C TYR A 211 27.58 19.04 1.50
N GLN A 212 28.28 20.00 0.87
CA GLN A 212 29.63 19.75 0.40
C GLN A 212 30.63 19.54 1.55
N GLU A 213 30.39 20.15 2.69
CA GLU A 213 31.25 20.00 3.87
C GLU A 213 31.02 18.67 4.60
N VAL A 214 29.73 18.27 4.77
CA VAL A 214 29.37 17.08 5.56
C VAL A 214 29.35 15.79 4.75
N THR A 215 29.24 15.88 3.40
CA THR A 215 29.11 14.70 2.53
C THR A 215 30.38 14.48 1.70
N PRO A 216 31.06 13.31 1.88
CA PRO A 216 32.24 12.97 1.08
C PRO A 216 31.94 12.99 -0.42
N SER A 217 32.87 13.50 -1.22
CA SER A 217 32.67 13.69 -2.67
C SER A 217 32.29 12.42 -3.43
N ILE A 218 32.70 11.25 -2.94
CA ILE A 218 32.41 9.94 -3.56
C ILE A 218 30.97 9.48 -3.36
N THR A 219 30.30 10.01 -2.34
CA THR A 219 28.90 9.64 -1.98
C THR A 219 27.88 10.72 -2.39
N ARG A 220 28.37 11.83 -2.96
CA ARG A 220 27.49 12.92 -3.40
C ARG A 220 26.62 12.47 -4.57
N SER A 221 25.33 12.75 -4.46
CA SER A 221 24.33 12.45 -5.50
C SER A 221 23.21 13.47 -5.47
N ASP A 222 22.63 13.72 -6.62
CA ASP A 222 21.44 14.54 -6.73
C ASP A 222 20.23 13.59 -6.74
N ILE A 223 19.28 13.77 -5.81
CA ILE A 223 18.07 12.94 -5.77
C ILE A 223 17.11 13.38 -6.87
N LEU A 224 16.83 14.67 -6.90
CA LEU A 224 15.90 15.34 -7.80
C LEU A 224 16.46 16.69 -8.21
N VAL A 225 16.18 17.09 -9.45
CA VAL A 225 16.42 18.45 -9.93
C VAL A 225 15.09 19.05 -10.32
N LEU A 226 14.68 20.08 -9.62
CA LEU A 226 13.48 20.85 -9.91
C LEU A 226 13.84 21.97 -10.88
N VAL A 227 13.01 22.19 -11.89
CA VAL A 227 13.23 23.16 -12.95
C VAL A 227 12.02 24.07 -13.07
N LYS A 228 12.26 25.40 -13.03
CA LYS A 228 11.26 26.43 -13.32
C LYS A 228 11.53 27.02 -14.67
N ALA A 229 10.50 27.16 -15.47
CA ALA A 229 10.56 27.83 -16.76
C ALA A 229 10.55 29.37 -16.61
N THR A 230 11.24 30.06 -17.48
CA THR A 230 11.11 31.51 -17.63
C THR A 230 9.66 31.83 -18.01
N PRO A 231 9.03 32.85 -17.39
CA PRO A 231 7.67 33.24 -17.72
C PRO A 231 7.46 33.48 -19.21
N GLY A 232 6.48 32.79 -19.80
CA GLY A 232 6.18 32.91 -21.24
C GLY A 232 6.92 31.90 -22.15
N THR A 233 7.79 31.06 -21.60
CA THR A 233 8.39 29.95 -22.34
C THR A 233 7.37 28.90 -22.68
N ASP A 234 7.43 28.37 -23.92
CA ASP A 234 6.64 27.18 -24.30
C ASP A 234 7.20 25.95 -23.59
N LEU A 235 6.39 25.36 -22.72
CA LEU A 235 6.78 24.21 -21.90
C LEU A 235 7.13 22.98 -22.75
N ASP A 236 6.42 22.71 -23.85
CA ASP A 236 6.71 21.57 -24.71
C ASP A 236 8.09 21.71 -25.41
N THR A 237 8.43 22.92 -25.82
CA THR A 237 9.75 23.23 -26.36
C THR A 237 10.82 23.06 -25.30
N LEU A 238 10.61 23.62 -24.10
CA LEU A 238 11.55 23.50 -22.99
C LEU A 238 11.79 22.02 -22.63
N ARG A 239 10.72 21.21 -22.59
CA ARG A 239 10.83 19.77 -22.36
C ARG A 239 11.74 19.09 -23.39
N THR A 240 11.52 19.39 -24.67
CA THR A 240 12.32 18.82 -25.76
C THR A 240 13.79 19.19 -25.62
N ASP A 241 14.08 20.44 -25.25
CA ASP A 241 15.44 20.92 -25.05
C ASP A 241 16.10 20.31 -23.81
N LEU A 242 15.35 20.13 -22.70
CA LEU A 242 15.83 19.44 -21.50
C LEU A 242 16.14 17.97 -21.80
N GLU A 243 15.25 17.26 -22.51
CA GLU A 243 15.48 15.89 -22.95
C GLU A 243 16.70 15.76 -23.86
N ALA A 244 16.91 16.73 -24.77
CA ALA A 244 18.10 16.77 -25.64
C ALA A 244 19.38 16.99 -24.84
N ALA A 245 19.37 17.92 -23.88
CA ALA A 245 20.53 18.23 -23.03
C ALA A 245 20.89 17.05 -22.10
N THR A 246 19.90 16.35 -21.60
CA THR A 246 20.10 15.20 -20.67
C THR A 246 20.28 13.87 -21.37
N LYS A 247 20.09 13.80 -22.70
CA LYS A 247 20.21 12.57 -23.50
C LYS A 247 21.51 11.75 -23.30
N PRO A 248 22.70 12.35 -23.09
CA PRO A 248 23.91 11.60 -22.76
C PRO A 248 23.81 10.80 -21.45
N PHE A 249 22.90 11.18 -20.56
CA PHE A 249 22.68 10.60 -19.25
C PHE A 249 21.44 9.69 -19.29
N VAL A 250 21.60 8.48 -19.82
CA VAL A 250 20.52 7.51 -20.14
C VAL A 250 19.57 7.22 -18.98
N VAL A 251 20.04 7.40 -17.75
CA VAL A 251 19.26 7.12 -16.53
C VAL A 251 18.31 8.26 -16.11
N VAL A 252 18.49 9.45 -16.70
CA VAL A 252 17.73 10.66 -16.33
C VAL A 252 16.42 10.70 -17.11
N GLN A 253 15.35 10.96 -16.40
CA GLN A 253 14.02 11.20 -16.95
C GLN A 253 13.60 12.64 -16.69
N VAL A 254 13.13 13.32 -17.73
CA VAL A 254 12.53 14.65 -17.63
C VAL A 254 11.01 14.43 -17.56
N GLN A 255 10.40 14.80 -16.47
CA GLN A 255 9.00 14.54 -16.17
C GLN A 255 8.31 15.83 -15.75
N ASP A 256 7.04 16.00 -16.10
CA ASP A 256 6.20 16.96 -15.42
C ASP A 256 5.76 16.41 -14.05
N VAL A 257 5.06 17.23 -13.26
CA VAL A 257 4.63 16.88 -11.89
C VAL A 257 3.71 15.66 -11.90
N GLU A 258 2.79 15.56 -12.87
CA GLU A 258 1.86 14.44 -12.97
C GLU A 258 2.54 13.13 -13.40
N GLU A 259 3.47 13.23 -14.35
CA GLU A 259 4.29 12.09 -14.78
C GLU A 259 5.18 11.58 -13.65
N PHE A 260 5.75 12.50 -12.85
CA PHE A 260 6.54 12.13 -11.68
C PHE A 260 5.72 11.38 -10.64
N LYS A 261 4.52 11.87 -10.27
CA LYS A 261 3.58 11.13 -9.40
C LYS A 261 3.25 9.74 -9.97
N GLY A 262 2.93 9.71 -11.27
CA GLY A 262 2.64 8.45 -11.97
C GLY A 262 3.79 7.45 -11.89
N SER A 263 5.03 7.89 -12.09
CA SER A 263 6.22 7.04 -12.04
C SER A 263 6.48 6.48 -10.63
N GLN A 264 6.33 7.32 -9.59
CA GLN A 264 6.42 6.87 -8.19
C GLN A 264 5.30 5.88 -7.85
N GLY A 265 4.07 6.19 -8.28
CA GLY A 265 2.93 5.27 -8.13
C GLY A 265 3.16 3.92 -8.82
N GLN A 266 3.78 3.89 -9.99
CA GLN A 266 4.10 2.67 -10.73
C GLN A 266 5.14 1.80 -10.02
N GLN A 267 6.13 2.40 -9.34
CA GLN A 267 7.07 1.65 -8.51
C GLN A 267 6.36 0.93 -7.38
N ILE A 268 5.46 1.63 -6.68
CA ILE A 268 4.62 1.04 -5.63
C ILE A 268 3.76 -0.10 -6.21
N ASP A 269 3.13 0.10 -7.39
CA ASP A 269 2.33 -0.93 -8.04
C ASP A 269 3.13 -2.18 -8.40
N THR A 270 4.39 -2.00 -8.82
CA THR A 270 5.28 -3.13 -9.15
C THR A 270 5.58 -3.96 -7.90
N LEU A 271 5.91 -3.32 -6.78
CA LEU A 271 6.11 -4.01 -5.51
C LEU A 271 4.83 -4.73 -5.05
N LEU A 272 3.68 -4.05 -5.14
CA LEU A 272 2.39 -4.62 -4.79
C LEU A 272 2.05 -5.82 -5.69
N ALA A 273 2.34 -5.76 -6.99
CA ALA A 273 2.09 -6.86 -7.92
C ALA A 273 2.87 -8.12 -7.55
N VAL A 274 4.14 -8.00 -7.13
CA VAL A 274 4.93 -9.12 -6.64
C VAL A 274 4.30 -9.72 -5.38
N LEU A 275 3.92 -8.87 -4.40
CA LEU A 275 3.29 -9.32 -3.17
C LEU A 275 1.94 -10.00 -3.44
N TYR A 276 1.11 -9.44 -4.32
CA TYR A 276 -0.16 -10.05 -4.72
C TYR A 276 0.05 -11.38 -5.46
N GLY A 277 1.10 -11.51 -6.26
CA GLY A 277 1.46 -12.77 -6.89
C GLY A 277 1.75 -13.87 -5.88
N LEU A 278 2.51 -13.56 -4.82
CA LEU A 278 2.77 -14.49 -3.73
C LEU A 278 1.51 -14.84 -2.94
N LEU A 279 0.66 -13.85 -2.67
CA LEU A 279 -0.61 -14.06 -1.95
C LEU A 279 -1.63 -14.84 -2.79
N ALA A 280 -1.61 -14.72 -4.11
CA ALA A 280 -2.46 -15.51 -4.99
C ALA A 280 -2.24 -17.00 -4.79
N LEU A 281 -1.00 -17.44 -4.57
CA LEU A 281 -0.69 -18.83 -4.25
C LEU A 281 -1.35 -19.27 -2.92
N ALA A 282 -1.32 -18.41 -1.89
CA ALA A 282 -1.99 -18.69 -0.62
C ALA A 282 -3.52 -18.82 -0.80
N VAL A 283 -4.12 -17.99 -1.66
CA VAL A 283 -5.55 -18.10 -2.01
C VAL A 283 -5.85 -19.41 -2.72
N VAL A 284 -4.99 -19.87 -3.64
CA VAL A 284 -5.14 -21.19 -4.30
C VAL A 284 -5.14 -22.31 -3.27
N ILE A 285 -4.23 -22.28 -2.31
CA ILE A 285 -4.18 -23.27 -1.22
C ILE A 285 -5.47 -23.23 -0.39
N ALA A 286 -5.97 -22.02 -0.09
CA ALA A 286 -7.23 -21.84 0.62
C ALA A 286 -8.42 -22.46 -0.14
N VAL A 287 -8.46 -22.28 -1.46
CA VAL A 287 -9.50 -22.88 -2.34
C VAL A 287 -9.45 -24.40 -2.28
N LEU A 288 -8.26 -24.98 -2.36
CA LEU A 288 -8.10 -26.45 -2.23
C LEU A 288 -8.57 -26.94 -0.85
N GLY A 289 -8.32 -26.16 0.21
CA GLY A 289 -8.87 -26.43 1.55
C GLY A 289 -10.39 -26.42 1.58
N ILE A 290 -11.03 -25.45 0.91
CA ILE A 290 -12.50 -25.39 0.79
C ILE A 290 -13.02 -26.63 0.03
N VAL A 291 -12.42 -26.97 -1.12
CA VAL A 291 -12.78 -28.16 -1.91
C VAL A 291 -12.73 -29.42 -1.07
N ASN A 292 -11.62 -29.64 -0.35
CA ASN A 292 -11.41 -30.81 0.48
C ASN A 292 -12.45 -30.90 1.62
N THR A 293 -12.70 -29.79 2.31
CA THR A 293 -13.67 -29.75 3.41
C THR A 293 -15.10 -29.96 2.93
N LEU A 294 -15.47 -29.39 1.76
CA LEU A 294 -16.78 -29.64 1.16
C LEU A 294 -16.93 -31.09 0.69
N ALA A 295 -15.88 -31.70 0.14
CA ALA A 295 -15.90 -33.10 -0.25
C ALA A 295 -16.14 -34.02 0.95
N LEU A 296 -15.42 -33.77 2.05
CA LEU A 296 -15.64 -34.49 3.31
C LEU A 296 -17.08 -34.31 3.84
N SER A 297 -17.57 -33.07 3.81
CA SER A 297 -18.94 -32.74 4.19
C SER A 297 -19.99 -33.54 3.42
N VAL A 298 -19.79 -33.67 2.11
CA VAL A 298 -20.69 -34.47 1.26
C VAL A 298 -20.69 -35.94 1.66
N VAL A 299 -19.51 -36.49 1.98
CA VAL A 299 -19.40 -37.92 2.42
C VAL A 299 -20.08 -38.12 3.76
N GLU A 300 -19.84 -37.25 4.75
CA GLU A 300 -20.46 -37.33 6.08
C GLU A 300 -21.99 -37.22 6.03
N ARG A 301 -22.53 -36.44 5.09
CA ARG A 301 -23.98 -36.20 4.93
C ARG A 301 -24.61 -37.04 3.82
N ARG A 302 -23.95 -38.11 3.37
CA ARG A 302 -24.41 -38.97 2.26
C ARG A 302 -25.82 -39.51 2.53
N ARG A 303 -26.12 -39.92 3.77
CA ARG A 303 -27.45 -40.41 4.19
C ARG A 303 -28.52 -39.32 4.15
N GLU A 304 -28.22 -38.10 4.64
CA GLU A 304 -29.15 -36.97 4.59
C GLU A 304 -29.51 -36.63 3.14
N ILE A 305 -28.50 -36.58 2.26
CA ILE A 305 -28.68 -36.31 0.82
C ILE A 305 -29.48 -37.45 0.16
N GLY A 306 -29.20 -38.69 0.52
CA GLY A 306 -29.95 -39.88 0.05
C GLY A 306 -31.43 -39.83 0.42
N MET A 307 -31.73 -39.51 1.66
CA MET A 307 -33.13 -39.35 2.15
C MET A 307 -33.84 -38.20 1.43
N LEU A 308 -33.22 -37.05 1.30
CA LEU A 308 -33.79 -35.90 0.58
C LEU A 308 -34.10 -36.26 -0.88
N ARG A 309 -33.23 -37.04 -1.52
CA ARG A 309 -33.49 -37.54 -2.88
C ARG A 309 -34.56 -38.58 -2.96
N ALA A 310 -34.69 -39.43 -1.96
CA ALA A 310 -35.76 -40.42 -1.88
C ALA A 310 -37.15 -39.76 -1.76
N ILE A 311 -37.23 -38.60 -1.07
CA ILE A 311 -38.46 -37.81 -0.92
C ILE A 311 -38.74 -36.92 -2.17
N GLY A 312 -37.89 -36.99 -3.23
CA GLY A 312 -38.13 -36.32 -4.50
C GLY A 312 -37.23 -35.12 -4.80
N MET A 313 -36.18 -34.84 -4.01
CA MET A 313 -35.24 -33.79 -4.35
C MET A 313 -34.45 -34.13 -5.61
N GLN A 314 -34.45 -33.20 -6.57
CA GLN A 314 -33.76 -33.34 -7.88
C GLN A 314 -32.24 -33.06 -7.77
N ARG A 315 -31.48 -33.69 -8.66
CA ARG A 315 -29.99 -33.46 -8.74
C ARG A 315 -29.59 -32.00 -8.83
N PRO A 316 -30.22 -31.12 -9.66
CA PRO A 316 -29.89 -29.71 -9.71
C PRO A 316 -30.11 -28.98 -8.37
N GLN A 317 -31.12 -29.39 -7.60
CA GLN A 317 -31.41 -28.80 -6.30
C GLN A 317 -30.33 -29.14 -5.27
N VAL A 318 -29.81 -30.37 -5.26
CA VAL A 318 -28.67 -30.76 -4.43
C VAL A 318 -27.43 -29.94 -4.76
N ARG A 319 -27.12 -29.76 -6.08
CA ARG A 319 -25.99 -28.92 -6.52
C ARG A 319 -26.15 -27.49 -6.03
N ARG A 320 -27.34 -26.89 -6.18
CA ARG A 320 -27.62 -25.51 -5.74
C ARG A 320 -27.40 -25.32 -4.24
N ILE A 321 -27.78 -26.30 -3.40
CA ILE A 321 -27.53 -26.23 -1.97
C ILE A 321 -26.03 -26.12 -1.69
N ILE A 322 -25.21 -26.96 -2.31
CA ILE A 322 -23.76 -26.99 -2.09
C ILE A 322 -23.09 -25.73 -2.64
N TYR A 323 -23.53 -25.22 -3.79
CA TYR A 323 -23.02 -23.94 -4.33
C TYR A 323 -23.32 -22.77 -3.39
N LEU A 324 -24.54 -22.69 -2.86
CA LEU A 324 -24.92 -21.65 -1.92
C LEU A 324 -24.19 -21.78 -0.58
N GLU A 325 -23.99 -23.01 -0.08
CA GLU A 325 -23.20 -23.28 1.13
C GLU A 325 -21.75 -22.81 0.97
N SER A 326 -21.10 -23.15 -0.15
CA SER A 326 -19.75 -22.72 -0.46
C SER A 326 -19.64 -21.20 -0.65
N LEU A 327 -20.60 -20.59 -1.35
CA LEU A 327 -20.68 -19.15 -1.53
C LEU A 327 -20.76 -18.41 -0.18
N LEU A 328 -21.60 -18.90 0.73
CA LEU A 328 -21.74 -18.32 2.07
C LEU A 328 -20.44 -18.43 2.88
N ILE A 329 -19.75 -19.57 2.79
CA ILE A 329 -18.46 -19.79 3.46
C ILE A 329 -17.39 -18.85 2.90
N ALA A 330 -17.29 -18.75 1.56
CA ALA A 330 -16.31 -17.89 0.90
C ALA A 330 -16.56 -16.41 1.19
N LEU A 331 -17.79 -15.94 1.10
CA LEU A 331 -18.15 -14.57 1.43
C LEU A 331 -17.95 -14.24 2.91
N PHE A 332 -18.23 -15.18 3.80
CA PHE A 332 -17.92 -15.02 5.22
C PHE A 332 -16.41 -14.78 5.43
N GLY A 333 -15.57 -15.65 4.85
CA GLY A 333 -14.11 -15.49 4.93
C GLY A 333 -13.64 -14.17 4.34
N ALA A 334 -14.20 -13.80 3.19
CA ALA A 334 -13.84 -12.56 2.49
C ALA A 334 -14.22 -11.31 3.29
N ILE A 335 -15.45 -11.21 3.77
CA ILE A 335 -15.92 -10.04 4.51
C ILE A 335 -15.14 -9.88 5.82
N VAL A 336 -14.98 -10.97 6.58
CA VAL A 336 -14.22 -10.91 7.83
C VAL A 336 -12.74 -10.60 7.56
N GLY A 337 -12.15 -11.21 6.52
CA GLY A 337 -10.78 -10.93 6.10
C GLY A 337 -10.57 -9.45 5.72
N VAL A 338 -11.46 -8.89 4.90
CA VAL A 338 -11.41 -7.48 4.51
C VAL A 338 -11.58 -6.54 5.71
N VAL A 339 -12.57 -6.78 6.57
CA VAL A 339 -12.81 -5.93 7.74
C VAL A 339 -11.59 -5.93 8.68
N LEU A 340 -11.03 -7.11 8.95
CA LEU A 340 -9.81 -7.22 9.74
C LEU A 340 -8.61 -6.60 9.02
N GLY A 341 -8.49 -6.79 7.71
CA GLY A 341 -7.44 -6.21 6.91
C GLY A 341 -7.46 -4.68 6.94
N ILE A 342 -8.65 -4.06 6.85
CA ILE A 342 -8.81 -2.61 6.99
C ILE A 342 -8.43 -2.16 8.40
N ALA A 343 -8.89 -2.87 9.44
CA ALA A 343 -8.58 -2.53 10.83
C ALA A 343 -7.08 -2.60 11.12
N PHE A 344 -6.40 -3.63 10.61
CA PHE A 344 -4.95 -3.80 10.76
C PHE A 344 -4.16 -2.82 9.90
N GLY A 345 -4.60 -2.58 8.66
CA GLY A 345 -4.04 -1.56 7.80
C GLY A 345 -4.11 -0.18 8.46
N TRP A 346 -5.24 0.16 9.08
CA TRP A 346 -5.38 1.39 9.86
C TRP A 346 -4.39 1.46 11.03
N GLY A 347 -4.32 0.40 11.84
CA GLY A 347 -3.36 0.35 12.96
C GLY A 347 -1.92 0.49 12.49
N PHE A 348 -1.56 -0.14 11.37
CA PHE A 348 -0.22 -0.07 10.81
C PHE A 348 0.10 1.33 10.26
N VAL A 349 -0.85 1.96 9.54
CA VAL A 349 -0.70 3.35 9.07
C VAL A 349 -0.50 4.31 10.26
N GLN A 350 -1.20 4.09 11.38
CA GLN A 350 -1.01 4.93 12.57
C GLN A 350 0.39 4.83 13.18
N THR A 351 1.05 3.66 13.10
CA THR A 351 2.43 3.49 13.60
C THR A 351 3.47 4.10 12.66
N LEU A 352 3.13 4.35 11.40
CA LEU A 352 4.03 4.92 10.39
C LEU A 352 3.71 6.38 10.07
N ARG A 353 2.81 7.00 10.82
CA ARG A 353 2.46 8.41 10.58
C ARG A 353 3.65 9.35 10.77
N ASP A 354 4.44 9.09 11.80
CA ASP A 354 5.63 9.88 12.11
C ASP A 354 6.75 9.65 11.09
N GLU A 355 6.66 8.59 10.29
CA GLU A 355 7.56 8.26 9.19
C GLU A 355 7.07 8.83 7.82
N GLY A 356 6.11 9.74 7.84
CA GLY A 356 5.63 10.45 6.64
C GLY A 356 4.46 9.77 5.90
N LEU A 357 3.84 8.71 6.43
CA LEU A 357 2.60 8.21 5.87
C LEU A 357 1.43 9.14 6.24
N GLY A 358 0.76 9.66 5.22
CA GLY A 358 -0.38 10.53 5.35
C GLY A 358 -1.65 9.84 5.87
N THR A 359 -2.80 10.40 5.57
CA THR A 359 -4.10 9.85 5.99
C THR A 359 -4.40 8.54 5.27
N MET A 360 -4.93 7.57 6.03
CA MET A 360 -5.29 6.25 5.50
C MET A 360 -6.23 6.34 4.30
N THR A 361 -5.86 5.68 3.22
CA THR A 361 -6.67 5.53 2.01
C THR A 361 -7.06 4.09 1.79
N VAL A 362 -8.37 3.80 1.71
CA VAL A 362 -8.88 2.45 1.46
C VAL A 362 -9.12 2.24 -0.03
N PRO A 363 -8.52 1.23 -0.68
CA PRO A 363 -8.72 0.95 -2.10
C PRO A 363 -10.06 0.23 -2.35
N TRP A 364 -11.17 0.94 -2.34
CA TRP A 364 -12.52 0.37 -2.46
C TRP A 364 -12.74 -0.46 -3.73
N GLY A 365 -12.14 -0.07 -4.85
CA GLY A 365 -12.20 -0.85 -6.08
C GLY A 365 -11.60 -2.25 -5.92
N GLN A 366 -10.46 -2.33 -5.22
CA GLN A 366 -9.81 -3.60 -4.89
C GLN A 366 -10.68 -4.42 -3.91
N VAL A 367 -11.23 -3.79 -2.88
CA VAL A 367 -12.11 -4.46 -1.90
C VAL A 367 -13.32 -5.10 -2.59
N VAL A 368 -13.98 -4.36 -3.48
CA VAL A 368 -15.11 -4.89 -4.25
C VAL A 368 -14.68 -6.05 -5.15
N SER A 369 -13.57 -5.92 -5.86
CA SER A 369 -13.05 -6.99 -6.74
C SER A 369 -12.70 -8.26 -5.96
N MET A 370 -12.15 -8.12 -4.74
CA MET A 370 -11.86 -9.24 -3.85
C MET A 370 -13.13 -9.95 -3.37
N LEU A 371 -14.18 -9.22 -3.01
CA LEU A 371 -15.46 -9.79 -2.60
C LEU A 371 -16.14 -10.53 -3.76
N LEU A 372 -16.14 -9.95 -4.95
CA LEU A 372 -16.68 -10.59 -6.16
C LEU A 372 -15.85 -11.83 -6.55
N GLY A 373 -14.52 -11.69 -6.54
CA GLY A 373 -13.62 -12.80 -6.82
C GLY A 373 -13.80 -13.95 -5.85
N SER A 374 -13.94 -13.67 -4.54
CA SER A 374 -14.19 -14.70 -3.53
C SER A 374 -15.53 -15.43 -3.73
N ALA A 375 -16.57 -14.71 -4.17
CA ALA A 375 -17.85 -15.32 -4.51
C ALA A 375 -17.72 -16.30 -5.68
N VAL A 376 -17.02 -15.90 -6.74
CA VAL A 376 -16.75 -16.76 -7.90
C VAL A 376 -15.92 -17.98 -7.50
N VAL A 377 -14.83 -17.75 -6.78
CA VAL A 377 -13.95 -18.82 -6.27
C VAL A 377 -14.70 -19.79 -5.37
N GLY A 378 -15.57 -19.29 -4.48
CA GLY A 378 -16.41 -20.13 -3.64
C GLY A 378 -17.32 -21.07 -4.45
N VAL A 379 -17.94 -20.55 -5.52
CA VAL A 379 -18.78 -21.40 -6.39
C VAL A 379 -17.93 -22.40 -7.18
N LEU A 380 -16.77 -21.99 -7.70
CA LEU A 380 -15.85 -22.88 -8.44
C LEU A 380 -15.33 -24.02 -7.55
N ALA A 381 -14.98 -23.74 -6.31
CA ALA A 381 -14.53 -24.74 -5.34
C ALA A 381 -15.59 -25.81 -5.06
N ALA A 382 -16.87 -25.46 -5.19
CA ALA A 382 -17.98 -26.37 -4.98
C ALA A 382 -18.35 -27.24 -6.19
N LEU A 383 -17.80 -26.96 -7.39
CA LEU A 383 -18.23 -27.65 -8.63
C LEU A 383 -18.08 -29.16 -8.53
N TRP A 384 -16.89 -29.64 -8.17
CA TRP A 384 -16.63 -31.08 -8.07
C TRP A 384 -17.38 -31.75 -6.92
N PRO A 385 -17.38 -31.23 -5.66
CA PRO A 385 -18.16 -31.81 -4.57
C PRO A 385 -19.67 -31.84 -4.85
N ALA A 386 -20.23 -30.79 -5.47
CA ALA A 386 -21.64 -30.73 -5.80
C ALA A 386 -22.07 -31.76 -6.84
N VAL A 387 -21.24 -31.98 -7.86
CA VAL A 387 -21.51 -33.02 -8.87
C VAL A 387 -21.47 -34.40 -8.23
N ARG A 388 -20.47 -34.64 -7.38
CA ARG A 388 -20.33 -35.92 -6.65
C ARG A 388 -21.52 -36.18 -5.74
N ALA A 389 -21.96 -35.20 -4.96
CA ALA A 389 -23.13 -35.30 -4.09
C ALA A 389 -24.42 -35.59 -4.87
N ALA A 390 -24.64 -34.91 -6.00
CA ALA A 390 -25.82 -35.09 -6.84
C ALA A 390 -25.90 -36.48 -7.51
N ARG A 391 -24.80 -37.21 -7.61
CA ARG A 391 -24.74 -38.57 -8.17
C ARG A 391 -24.99 -39.68 -7.12
N THR A 392 -25.10 -39.34 -5.84
CA THR A 392 -25.38 -40.31 -4.76
C THR A 392 -26.69 -41.06 -5.07
N LYS A 393 -26.66 -42.39 -5.09
CA LYS A 393 -27.86 -43.22 -5.33
C LYS A 393 -28.66 -43.34 -4.01
N PRO A 394 -29.98 -43.04 -4.02
CA PRO A 394 -30.78 -43.04 -2.77
C PRO A 394 -30.79 -44.40 -2.03
N LEU A 395 -30.93 -45.48 -2.78
CA LEU A 395 -31.00 -46.85 -2.19
C LEU A 395 -29.68 -47.27 -1.54
N GLU A 396 -28.52 -47.00 -2.19
CA GLU A 396 -27.19 -47.31 -1.65
C GLU A 396 -26.88 -46.47 -0.41
N ALA A 397 -27.32 -45.20 -0.38
CA ALA A 397 -27.05 -44.29 0.74
C ALA A 397 -27.84 -44.61 2.01
N ILE A 398 -28.94 -45.39 1.90
CA ILE A 398 -29.79 -45.80 3.03
C ILE A 398 -29.45 -47.21 3.46
N ALA A 399 -28.94 -48.07 2.54
CA ALA A 399 -28.67 -49.50 2.80
C ALA A 399 -27.30 -49.77 3.48
N ASP A 400 -26.41 -48.81 3.57
CA ASP A 400 -25.15 -48.92 4.32
C ASP A 400 -25.43 -48.83 5.84
N LEU A 401 -25.92 -49.95 6.38
CA LEU A 401 -26.07 -50.26 7.82
C LEU A 401 -24.82 -50.95 8.33
#